data_5a1cb9ff6fdedff99c769e8895398f2e
#
_entry.id   5a1cb9ff6fdedff99c769e8895398f2e
#
_cell.length_a   1.000
_cell.length_b   1.000
_cell.length_c   1.000
_cell.angle_alpha   90.00
_cell.angle_beta   90.00
_cell.angle_gamma   90.00
#
_symmetry.space_group_name_H-M   'P 1'
#
loop_
_entity.id
_entity.type
_entity.pdbx_description
1 polymer ?
#
loop_
_entity_poly.entity_id
_entity_poly.type
_entity_poly.pdbx_seq_one_letter_code
_entity_poly.pdbx_strand_id
1 'polypeptide(L)'
;MTRDSFHGLGRGSSNAEERWHHAAQALAHARLRNRTSNAVMLVEGRRDREALERLGFSGPIEVLNRGWPVDDVLVYLVETYGRRSKHDRGPSVIVFMDWDRTGGRLQANIRRNLESLDVGFDEQLRSVLMRCLKPETRVVEGLSGLVDVLGPLVDMYDD
;
A
#
# COMPACT_ATOMS: atom_id res chain seq x y z
N MET A 1 13.34 8.94 19.22
CA MET A 1 14.47 8.40 18.47
C MET A 1 14.89 9.36 17.39
N THR A 2 16.15 9.58 17.24
CA THR A 2 16.64 10.43 16.18
C THR A 2 17.25 9.56 15.09
N ARG A 3 17.02 9.94 13.87
CA ARG A 3 17.61 9.22 12.77
C ARG A 3 19.10 9.40 12.68
N ASP A 4 19.58 10.47 13.24
CA ASP A 4 21.00 10.77 13.19
C ASP A 4 21.85 9.70 13.84
N SER A 5 21.30 9.01 14.82
CA SER A 5 22.01 7.95 15.50
C SER A 5 22.37 6.79 14.59
N PHE A 6 21.75 6.70 13.44
CA PHE A 6 22.03 5.62 12.49
C PHE A 6 23.07 6.00 11.47
N HIS A 7 23.40 7.24 11.35
CA HIS A 7 24.31 7.68 10.31
C HIS A 7 25.73 7.21 10.62
N GLY A 8 26.32 6.54 9.67
CA GLY A 8 27.70 6.10 9.81
C GLY A 8 27.90 4.86 10.64
N LEU A 9 26.84 4.33 11.19
CA LEU A 9 26.93 3.12 11.98
C LEU A 9 26.54 1.92 11.16
N GLY A 10 27.36 0.88 11.16
CA GLY A 10 27.04 -0.38 10.52
C GLY A 10 26.10 -0.24 9.35
N ARG A 11 26.51 0.42 8.33
CA ARG A 11 25.64 0.81 7.26
C ARG A 11 24.70 -0.26 6.77
N GLY A 12 25.21 -1.47 6.55
CA GLY A 12 24.40 -2.56 6.04
C GLY A 12 23.27 -2.90 6.99
N SER A 13 23.62 -3.17 8.24
CA SER A 13 22.64 -3.62 9.23
C SER A 13 21.71 -2.47 9.65
N SER A 14 22.26 -1.29 9.93
CA SER A 14 21.45 -0.14 10.34
C SER A 14 20.50 0.29 9.24
N ASN A 15 20.98 0.32 7.99
CA ASN A 15 20.14 0.71 6.87
C ASN A 15 19.06 -0.30 6.60
N ALA A 16 19.36 -1.59 6.74
CA ALA A 16 18.36 -2.64 6.54
C ALA A 16 17.28 -2.54 7.60
N GLU A 17 17.68 -2.37 8.86
CA GLU A 17 16.74 -2.25 9.95
C GLU A 17 15.86 -1.02 9.78
N GLU A 18 16.45 0.09 9.41
CA GLU A 18 15.71 1.32 9.17
C GLU A 18 14.72 1.17 8.03
N ARG A 19 15.12 0.47 6.96
CA ARG A 19 14.22 0.21 5.83
C ARG A 19 13.01 -0.61 6.25
N TRP A 20 13.22 -1.63 7.08
CA TRP A 20 12.12 -2.45 7.57
C TRP A 20 11.15 -1.62 8.40
N HIS A 21 11.67 -0.74 9.26
CA HIS A 21 10.82 0.12 10.07
C HIS A 21 10.03 1.13 9.24
N HIS A 22 10.66 1.72 8.23
CA HIS A 22 9.95 2.65 7.34
C HIS A 22 8.84 1.93 6.57
N ALA A 23 9.11 0.73 6.09
CA ALA A 23 8.08 -0.07 5.40
C ALA A 23 6.93 -0.39 6.35
N ALA A 24 7.26 -0.78 7.58
CA ALA A 24 6.24 -1.13 8.57
C ALA A 24 5.39 0.08 8.97
N GLN A 25 6.00 1.24 9.10
CA GLN A 25 5.25 2.47 9.40
C GLN A 25 4.26 2.82 8.30
N ALA A 26 4.69 2.70 7.05
CA ALA A 26 3.80 2.98 5.92
C ALA A 26 2.65 1.98 5.86
N LEU A 27 2.95 0.70 6.10
CA LEU A 27 1.92 -0.34 6.13
C LEU A 27 0.94 -0.12 7.29
N ALA A 28 1.45 0.26 8.45
CA ALA A 28 0.61 0.52 9.62
C ALA A 28 -0.33 1.69 9.37
N HIS A 29 0.18 2.76 8.76
CA HIS A 29 -0.63 3.93 8.45
C HIS A 29 -1.73 3.58 7.46
N ALA A 30 -1.40 2.86 6.40
CA ALA A 30 -2.39 2.43 5.42
C ALA A 30 -3.41 1.49 6.05
N ARG A 31 -2.96 0.56 6.90
CA ARG A 31 -3.85 -0.40 7.56
C ARG A 31 -4.83 0.31 8.48
N LEU A 32 -4.35 1.33 9.19
CA LEU A 32 -5.21 2.11 10.08
C LEU A 32 -6.30 2.83 9.29
N ARG A 33 -5.95 3.52 8.20
CA ARG A 33 -6.93 4.21 7.37
C ARG A 33 -7.90 3.23 6.71
N ASN A 34 -7.38 2.08 6.28
CA ASN A 34 -8.20 1.02 5.70
C ASN A 34 -9.27 0.55 6.69
N ARG A 35 -8.89 0.37 7.96
CA ARG A 35 -9.78 -0.13 8.99
C ARG A 35 -10.72 0.95 9.52
N THR A 36 -10.22 2.15 9.78
CA THR A 36 -10.99 3.18 10.48
C THR A 36 -11.67 4.19 9.56
N SER A 37 -11.11 4.42 8.37
CA SER A 37 -11.63 5.43 7.46
C SER A 37 -12.18 4.81 6.16
N ASN A 38 -12.22 3.50 6.11
CA ASN A 38 -12.75 2.77 4.96
C ASN A 38 -12.02 3.09 3.65
N ALA A 39 -10.76 3.51 3.74
CA ALA A 39 -9.94 3.74 2.55
C ALA A 39 -9.69 2.39 1.89
N VAL A 40 -10.12 2.25 0.63
CA VAL A 40 -10.03 0.96 -0.04
C VAL A 40 -8.62 0.72 -0.56
N MET A 41 -8.11 -0.49 -0.32
CA MET A 41 -6.85 -0.91 -0.91
C MET A 41 -7.15 -1.48 -2.30
N LEU A 42 -6.60 -0.87 -3.33
CA LEU A 42 -6.74 -1.38 -4.69
C LEU A 42 -5.46 -2.12 -5.07
N VAL A 43 -5.59 -3.41 -5.28
CA VAL A 43 -4.48 -4.28 -5.66
C VAL A 43 -4.79 -4.93 -7.00
N GLU A 44 -3.81 -5.56 -7.62
CA GLU A 44 -3.99 -6.13 -8.94
C GLU A 44 -4.77 -7.44 -8.91
N GLY A 45 -4.41 -8.36 -8.01
CA GLY A 45 -4.96 -9.70 -8.02
C GLY A 45 -5.27 -10.24 -6.65
N ARG A 46 -5.86 -11.45 -6.64
CA ARG A 46 -6.30 -12.10 -5.41
C ARG A 46 -5.15 -12.41 -4.46
N ARG A 47 -3.98 -12.80 -4.99
CA ARG A 47 -2.84 -13.12 -4.14
C ARG A 47 -2.31 -11.89 -3.41
N ASP A 48 -2.44 -10.73 -4.04
CA ASP A 48 -2.07 -9.47 -3.41
C ASP A 48 -3.00 -9.18 -2.24
N ARG A 49 -4.29 -9.43 -2.43
CA ARG A 49 -5.26 -9.26 -1.35
C ARG A 49 -4.95 -10.20 -0.19
N GLU A 50 -4.62 -11.46 -0.50
CA GLU A 50 -4.28 -12.43 0.54
C GLU A 50 -3.05 -11.98 1.33
N ALA A 51 -2.06 -11.39 0.66
CA ALA A 51 -0.87 -10.89 1.33
C ALA A 51 -1.22 -9.78 2.31
N LEU A 52 -2.09 -8.86 1.93
CA LEU A 52 -2.53 -7.79 2.82
C LEU A 52 -3.34 -8.33 3.99
N GLU A 53 -4.20 -9.31 3.74
CA GLU A 53 -4.97 -9.93 4.81
C GLU A 53 -4.05 -10.62 5.82
N ARG A 54 -3.00 -11.24 5.36
CA ARG A 54 -2.01 -11.85 6.25
C ARG A 54 -1.25 -10.82 7.07
N LEU A 55 -1.17 -9.60 6.60
CA LEU A 55 -0.59 -8.49 7.36
C LEU A 55 -1.62 -7.79 8.25
N GLY A 56 -2.84 -8.32 8.31
CA GLY A 56 -3.84 -7.81 9.24
C GLY A 56 -4.74 -6.71 8.68
N PHE A 57 -4.72 -6.47 7.37
CA PHE A 57 -5.67 -5.53 6.77
C PHE A 57 -7.06 -6.13 6.84
N SER A 58 -7.99 -5.42 7.46
CA SER A 58 -9.34 -5.91 7.71
C SER A 58 -10.43 -5.05 7.08
N GLY A 59 -10.07 -3.92 6.50
CA GLY A 59 -11.01 -3.08 5.77
C GLY A 59 -11.17 -3.52 4.32
N PRO A 60 -11.77 -2.69 3.48
CA PRO A 60 -12.05 -3.08 2.10
C PRO A 60 -10.79 -3.21 1.26
N ILE A 61 -10.70 -4.31 0.53
CA ILE A 61 -9.64 -4.56 -0.44
C ILE A 61 -10.32 -4.97 -1.73
N GLU A 62 -10.05 -4.22 -2.80
CA GLU A 62 -10.63 -4.48 -4.11
C GLU A 62 -9.56 -4.92 -5.09
N VAL A 63 -9.93 -5.87 -5.93
CA VAL A 63 -9.01 -6.46 -6.91
C VAL A 63 -9.32 -5.87 -8.28
N LEU A 64 -8.29 -5.39 -8.96
CA LEU A 64 -8.43 -4.80 -10.28
C LEU A 64 -8.80 -5.85 -11.33
N ASN A 65 -8.14 -7.02 -11.28
CA ASN A 65 -8.37 -8.10 -12.23
C ASN A 65 -9.58 -8.92 -11.82
N ARG A 66 -10.76 -8.52 -12.30
CA ARG A 66 -12.02 -9.21 -12.00
C ARG A 66 -12.83 -9.46 -13.28
N GLY A 67 -12.18 -9.44 -14.43
CA GLY A 67 -12.86 -9.68 -15.70
C GLY A 67 -13.58 -8.47 -16.27
N TRP A 68 -13.40 -7.30 -15.66
CA TRP A 68 -13.98 -6.04 -16.15
C TRP A 68 -12.88 -5.17 -16.75
N PRO A 69 -13.23 -4.28 -17.69
CA PRO A 69 -12.30 -3.24 -18.10
C PRO A 69 -11.87 -2.39 -16.89
N VAL A 70 -10.63 -1.92 -16.91
CA VAL A 70 -10.09 -1.12 -15.81
C VAL A 70 -10.98 0.08 -15.49
N ASP A 71 -11.44 0.78 -16.53
CA ASP A 71 -12.27 1.96 -16.34
C ASP A 71 -13.54 1.65 -15.55
N ASP A 72 -14.14 0.50 -15.81
CA ASP A 72 -15.37 0.09 -15.13
C ASP A 72 -15.10 -0.19 -13.65
N VAL A 73 -13.94 -0.77 -13.35
CA VAL A 73 -13.55 -1.01 -11.95
C VAL A 73 -13.42 0.32 -11.22
N LEU A 74 -12.78 1.30 -11.85
CA LEU A 74 -12.55 2.59 -11.20
C LEU A 74 -13.86 3.35 -10.97
N VAL A 75 -14.80 3.29 -11.91
CA VAL A 75 -16.11 3.88 -11.72
C VAL A 75 -16.83 3.20 -10.55
N TYR A 76 -16.75 1.87 -10.47
CA TYR A 76 -17.31 1.13 -9.36
C TYR A 76 -16.73 1.59 -8.02
N LEU A 77 -15.42 1.83 -7.97
CA LEU A 77 -14.79 2.31 -6.74
C LEU A 77 -15.32 3.67 -6.32
N VAL A 78 -15.48 4.58 -7.30
CA VAL A 78 -16.03 5.91 -7.02
C VAL A 78 -17.45 5.81 -6.46
N GLU A 79 -18.27 4.97 -7.08
CA GLU A 79 -19.66 4.80 -6.68
C GLU A 79 -19.77 4.16 -5.30
N THR A 80 -18.84 3.27 -4.98
CA THR A 80 -18.89 2.53 -3.71
C THR A 80 -18.23 3.30 -2.57
N TYR A 81 -17.08 3.92 -2.83
CA TYR A 81 -16.24 4.51 -1.77
C TYR A 81 -16.19 6.03 -1.82
N GLY A 82 -16.74 6.64 -2.86
CA GLY A 82 -16.74 8.08 -2.98
C GLY A 82 -15.43 8.63 -3.52
N ARG A 83 -15.39 9.95 -3.73
CA ARG A 83 -14.19 10.63 -4.23
C ARG A 83 -13.21 10.98 -3.11
N ARG A 84 -13.71 11.03 -1.88
CA ARG A 84 -12.90 11.27 -0.67
C ARG A 84 -13.49 10.41 0.43
N SER A 85 -12.68 10.07 1.43
CA SER A 85 -13.17 9.34 2.58
C SER A 85 -14.19 10.19 3.34
N LYS A 86 -15.32 9.60 3.68
CA LYS A 86 -16.35 10.28 4.48
C LYS A 86 -15.93 10.44 5.93
N HIS A 87 -14.95 9.68 6.36
CA HIS A 87 -14.52 9.66 7.76
C HIS A 87 -13.42 10.69 8.04
N ASP A 88 -12.42 10.79 7.18
CA ASP A 88 -11.30 11.68 7.41
C ASP A 88 -11.07 12.69 6.29
N ARG A 89 -11.90 12.66 5.25
CA ARG A 89 -11.83 13.53 4.07
C ARG A 89 -10.56 13.38 3.25
N GLY A 90 -9.75 12.41 3.60
CA GLY A 90 -8.55 12.09 2.85
C GLY A 90 -8.86 11.23 1.64
N PRO A 91 -7.81 10.78 0.95
CA PRO A 91 -8.00 9.91 -0.23
C PRO A 91 -8.84 8.69 0.09
N SER A 92 -9.80 8.38 -0.78
CA SER A 92 -10.68 7.23 -0.59
C SER A 92 -10.09 5.93 -1.10
N VAL A 93 -9.05 6.01 -1.96
CA VAL A 93 -8.43 4.85 -2.58
C VAL A 93 -6.93 4.88 -2.32
N ILE A 94 -6.40 3.76 -1.87
CA ILE A 94 -4.96 3.56 -1.77
C ILE A 94 -4.57 2.64 -2.93
N VAL A 95 -3.87 3.18 -3.92
CA VAL A 95 -3.51 2.44 -5.13
C VAL A 95 -2.20 1.71 -4.88
N PHE A 96 -2.27 0.38 -4.89
CA PHE A 96 -1.15 -0.43 -4.45
C PHE A 96 -0.84 -1.53 -5.48
N MET A 97 -0.33 -1.11 -6.63
CA MET A 97 0.15 -2.05 -7.64
C MET A 97 1.59 -2.45 -7.31
N ASP A 98 2.07 -3.49 -7.98
CA ASP A 98 3.45 -3.92 -7.82
C ASP A 98 4.40 -2.78 -8.18
N TRP A 99 5.61 -2.83 -7.60
CA TRP A 99 6.61 -1.80 -7.90
C TRP A 99 7.72 -2.33 -8.81
N ASP A 100 7.39 -3.33 -9.62
CA ASP A 100 8.20 -3.68 -10.78
C ASP A 100 7.78 -2.81 -11.96
N ARG A 101 8.39 -3.04 -13.12
CA ARG A 101 8.15 -2.21 -14.29
C ARG A 101 6.70 -2.27 -14.77
N THR A 102 6.16 -3.47 -14.83
CA THR A 102 4.76 -3.67 -15.26
C THR A 102 3.79 -3.00 -14.30
N GLY A 103 4.04 -3.20 -13.01
CA GLY A 103 3.21 -2.56 -11.97
C GLY A 103 3.29 -1.05 -12.02
N GLY A 104 4.45 -0.51 -12.35
CA GLY A 104 4.63 0.94 -12.49
C GLY A 104 3.79 1.52 -13.61
N ARG A 105 3.71 0.82 -14.74
CA ARG A 105 2.86 1.26 -15.86
C ARG A 105 1.39 1.23 -15.48
N LEU A 106 0.98 0.17 -14.80
CA LEU A 106 -0.39 0.01 -14.36
C LEU A 106 -0.76 1.08 -13.34
N GLN A 107 0.13 1.33 -12.38
CA GLN A 107 -0.05 2.38 -11.38
C GLN A 107 -0.26 3.74 -12.06
N ALA A 108 0.57 4.06 -13.05
CA ALA A 108 0.46 5.33 -13.76
C ALA A 108 -0.85 5.44 -14.54
N ASN A 109 -1.29 4.35 -15.14
CA ASN A 109 -2.57 4.33 -15.86
C ASN A 109 -3.73 4.59 -14.91
N ILE A 110 -3.74 3.93 -13.76
CA ILE A 110 -4.78 4.11 -12.75
C ILE A 110 -4.77 5.54 -12.24
N ARG A 111 -3.60 6.08 -11.97
CA ARG A 111 -3.45 7.47 -11.50
C ARG A 111 -4.13 8.44 -12.46
N ARG A 112 -3.85 8.32 -13.75
CA ARG A 112 -4.42 9.23 -14.75
C ARG A 112 -5.94 9.13 -14.77
N ASN A 113 -6.46 7.92 -14.68
CA ASN A 113 -7.91 7.72 -14.72
C ASN A 113 -8.58 8.26 -13.45
N LEU A 114 -7.99 8.04 -12.28
CA LEU A 114 -8.54 8.56 -11.04
C LEU A 114 -8.50 10.09 -11.01
N GLU A 115 -7.43 10.66 -11.55
CA GLU A 115 -7.36 12.12 -11.66
C GLU A 115 -8.47 12.67 -12.53
N SER A 116 -8.75 12.01 -13.64
CA SER A 116 -9.81 12.47 -14.53
C SER A 116 -11.21 12.29 -13.93
N LEU A 117 -11.37 11.39 -12.96
CA LEU A 117 -12.61 11.20 -12.24
C LEU A 117 -12.70 12.06 -10.97
N ASP A 118 -11.69 12.87 -10.73
CA ASP A 118 -11.58 13.72 -9.54
C ASP A 118 -11.69 12.92 -8.24
N VAL A 119 -10.99 11.79 -8.19
CA VAL A 119 -10.94 10.93 -7.01
C VAL A 119 -9.65 11.17 -6.26
N GLY A 120 -9.74 11.35 -4.94
CA GLY A 120 -8.55 11.40 -4.10
C GLY A 120 -7.95 10.01 -3.95
N PHE A 121 -6.68 9.88 -4.26
CA PHE A 121 -5.99 8.60 -4.16
C PHE A 121 -4.64 8.79 -3.49
N ASP A 122 -4.15 7.73 -2.87
CA ASP A 122 -2.91 7.72 -2.10
C ASP A 122 -1.95 6.74 -2.73
N GLU A 123 -0.74 7.18 -3.02
CA GLU A 123 0.35 6.37 -3.56
C GLU A 123 1.51 6.25 -2.58
N GLN A 124 1.36 6.78 -1.37
CA GLN A 124 2.46 6.86 -0.41
C GLN A 124 2.97 5.48 -0.01
N LEU A 125 2.05 4.55 0.26
CA LEU A 125 2.45 3.20 0.65
C LEU A 125 3.34 2.57 -0.41
N ARG A 126 2.88 2.56 -1.66
CA ARG A 126 3.64 1.96 -2.75
C ARG A 126 5.01 2.62 -2.89
N SER A 127 5.04 3.94 -2.80
CA SER A 127 6.27 4.70 -2.95
C SER A 127 7.29 4.32 -1.87
N VAL A 128 6.83 4.19 -0.62
CA VAL A 128 7.72 3.81 0.48
C VAL A 128 8.22 2.38 0.30
N LEU A 129 7.33 1.44 -0.05
CA LEU A 129 7.75 0.04 -0.20
C LEU A 129 8.71 -0.13 -1.37
N MET A 130 8.49 0.61 -2.45
CA MET A 130 9.42 0.58 -3.57
C MET A 130 10.81 1.01 -3.13
N ARG A 131 10.91 2.04 -2.31
CA ARG A 131 12.19 2.54 -1.81
C ARG A 131 12.80 1.59 -0.78
N CYS A 132 11.97 1.02 0.10
CA CYS A 132 12.47 0.28 1.25
C CYS A 132 12.63 -1.20 1.02
N LEU A 133 11.78 -1.83 0.21
CA LEU A 133 11.75 -3.28 0.06
C LEU A 133 12.17 -3.78 -1.32
N LYS A 134 12.72 -2.91 -2.16
CA LYS A 134 13.13 -3.33 -3.49
C LYS A 134 14.07 -4.55 -3.47
N PRO A 135 15.03 -4.66 -2.54
CA PRO A 135 15.89 -5.85 -2.50
C PRO A 135 15.14 -7.13 -2.12
N GLU A 136 14.06 -7.02 -1.34
CA GLU A 136 13.34 -8.20 -0.84
C GLU A 136 12.24 -8.64 -1.80
N THR A 137 11.46 -7.69 -2.32
CA THR A 137 10.38 -7.99 -3.24
C THR A 137 10.03 -6.75 -4.06
N ARG A 138 9.52 -6.98 -5.27
CA ARG A 138 8.99 -5.90 -6.12
C ARG A 138 7.52 -6.10 -6.41
N VAL A 139 6.89 -7.06 -5.75
CA VAL A 139 5.48 -7.39 -5.97
C VAL A 139 4.76 -7.48 -4.64
N VAL A 140 3.49 -7.10 -4.65
CA VAL A 140 2.66 -7.08 -3.43
C VAL A 140 2.54 -8.47 -2.84
N GLU A 141 2.30 -9.49 -3.66
CA GLU A 141 2.13 -10.85 -3.14
C GLU A 141 3.39 -11.35 -2.44
N GLY A 142 4.56 -10.80 -2.76
CA GLY A 142 5.80 -11.15 -2.08
C GLY A 142 5.82 -10.79 -0.60
N LEU A 143 4.93 -9.88 -0.18
CA LEU A 143 4.81 -9.54 1.23
C LEU A 143 4.37 -10.73 2.08
N SER A 144 3.70 -11.72 1.48
CA SER A 144 3.32 -12.94 2.21
C SER A 144 4.52 -13.65 2.80
N GLY A 145 5.65 -13.63 2.11
CA GLY A 145 6.88 -14.24 2.59
C GLY A 145 7.61 -13.42 3.64
N LEU A 146 7.16 -12.20 3.88
CA LEU A 146 7.80 -11.27 4.81
C LEU A 146 6.97 -11.02 6.06
N VAL A 147 5.85 -11.74 6.22
CA VAL A 147 4.92 -11.51 7.34
C VAL A 147 5.60 -11.72 8.69
N ASP A 148 6.50 -12.69 8.80
CA ASP A 148 7.17 -12.98 10.06
C ASP A 148 8.01 -11.79 10.54
N VAL A 149 8.59 -11.04 9.61
CA VAL A 149 9.40 -9.86 9.94
C VAL A 149 8.52 -8.61 10.03
N LEU A 150 7.65 -8.39 9.03
CA LEU A 150 6.86 -7.17 8.96
C LEU A 150 5.68 -7.16 9.92
N GLY A 151 5.05 -8.30 10.14
CA GLY A 151 3.85 -8.35 10.97
C GLY A 151 4.03 -7.72 12.35
N PRO A 152 5.01 -8.18 13.13
CA PRO A 152 5.24 -7.59 14.46
C PRO A 152 5.58 -6.10 14.40
N LEU A 153 6.33 -5.66 13.38
CA LEU A 153 6.68 -4.25 13.24
C LEU A 153 5.47 -3.40 12.90
N VAL A 154 4.63 -3.89 11.99
CA VAL A 154 3.39 -3.18 11.64
C VAL A 154 2.51 -3.04 12.88
N ASP A 155 2.35 -4.12 13.65
CA ASP A 155 1.55 -4.08 14.87
C ASP A 155 2.10 -3.07 15.87
N MET A 156 3.42 -2.95 15.93
CA MET A 156 4.07 -2.00 16.83
C MET A 156 3.70 -0.55 16.50
N TYR A 157 3.53 -0.23 15.23
CA TYR A 157 3.23 1.13 14.77
C TYR A 157 1.74 1.41 14.61
N ASP A 158 0.90 0.42 14.69
CA ASP A 158 -0.55 0.58 14.49
C ASP A 158 -1.27 0.44 15.82
N ASP A 159 -1.22 1.49 16.57
CA ASP A 159 -1.96 1.53 17.85
C ASP A 159 -3.18 2.43 17.77
#